data_7497fe069bd8c945cc89247759bae568
#
_entry.id   7497fe069bd8c945cc89247759bae568
#
_cell.length_a   1.000
_cell.length_b   1.000
_cell.length_c   1.000
_cell.angle_alpha   90.00
_cell.angle_beta   90.00
_cell.angle_gamma   90.00
#
_symmetry.space_group_name_H-M   'P 1'
#
loop_
_entity.id
_entity.type
_entity.pdbx_description
1 polymer ?
#
loop_
_entity_poly.entity_id
_entity_poly.type
_entity_poly.pdbx_seq_one_letter_code
_entity_poly.pdbx_strand_id
1 'polypeptide(L)'
;MRGYSSEAVSGTSALSPEAVTPLLEGRFGTPYLYREVCESTQELVRDLPEGAVAATDNQTAGRGRRGRQWTSEPGTGVLFSLSLWPATPAERLAPFSLVLAEAVCEALDERAMVRWPNDVLVDGRKLAGVLPEVRGGQLIAGIGINADATAEQLPDGARVPPTSLRLLRGGPVDRGAVLAAVLRTIERRYDAFEQRGFTGLERNELAGRRVRLAGGADGTVDGVDGDGRLVVDGVAHASAEVERVEVSP
;
A
#
# COMPACT_ATOMS: atom_id res chain seq x y z
N MET A 1 33.22 -32.15 13.65
CA MET A 1 32.02 -32.22 12.81
C MET A 1 30.81 -32.26 13.73
N ARG A 2 30.12 -31.14 13.88
CA ARG A 2 28.81 -31.09 14.50
C ARG A 2 27.86 -30.55 13.44
N GLY A 3 26.95 -31.42 12.96
CA GLY A 3 25.97 -31.10 11.99
C GLY A 3 24.93 -30.09 12.55
N TYR A 4 24.79 -28.98 11.95
CA TYR A 4 23.63 -28.08 12.13
C TYR A 4 22.48 -28.66 11.33
N SER A 5 21.60 -29.40 12.02
CA SER A 5 20.29 -29.73 11.49
C SER A 5 19.44 -28.45 11.54
N SER A 6 19.24 -27.80 10.41
CA SER A 6 18.17 -26.82 10.28
C SER A 6 16.85 -27.58 10.15
N GLU A 7 16.19 -27.83 11.25
CA GLU A 7 14.76 -28.15 11.22
C GLU A 7 14.01 -26.91 10.75
N ALA A 8 13.73 -26.86 9.44
CA ALA A 8 12.74 -25.96 8.89
C ALA A 8 11.39 -26.35 9.48
N VAL A 9 10.87 -25.56 10.40
CA VAL A 9 9.48 -25.64 10.83
C VAL A 9 8.64 -25.32 9.60
N SER A 10 8.12 -26.32 8.91
CA SER A 10 7.17 -26.17 7.81
C SER A 10 5.79 -25.78 8.36
N GLY A 11 5.68 -24.60 8.94
CA GLY A 11 4.40 -23.98 9.24
C GLY A 11 3.83 -23.41 7.94
N THR A 12 2.58 -23.70 7.65
CA THR A 12 1.85 -23.08 6.54
C THR A 12 1.89 -21.55 6.70
N SER A 13 2.26 -20.82 5.64
CA SER A 13 2.32 -19.35 5.70
C SER A 13 0.97 -18.75 6.10
N ALA A 14 1.00 -17.69 6.91
CA ALA A 14 -0.18 -16.91 7.25
C ALA A 14 -0.85 -16.24 6.04
N LEU A 15 -0.17 -16.21 4.87
CA LEU A 15 -0.72 -15.72 3.60
C LEU A 15 -1.09 -16.85 2.64
N SER A 16 -1.01 -18.12 3.06
CA SER A 16 -1.44 -19.24 2.21
C SER A 16 -2.95 -19.21 1.93
N PRO A 17 -3.43 -19.85 0.85
CA PRO A 17 -4.86 -19.93 0.57
C PRO A 17 -5.68 -20.53 1.71
N GLU A 18 -5.14 -21.54 2.39
CA GLU A 18 -5.79 -22.21 3.52
C GLU A 18 -5.99 -21.27 4.70
N ALA A 19 -5.04 -20.35 4.93
CA ALA A 19 -5.11 -19.39 6.02
C ALA A 19 -6.00 -18.17 5.66
N VAL A 20 -5.94 -17.69 4.43
CA VAL A 20 -6.58 -16.43 4.03
C VAL A 20 -7.99 -16.62 3.51
N THR A 21 -8.25 -17.63 2.65
CA THR A 21 -9.55 -17.78 1.99
C THR A 21 -10.74 -17.84 2.97
N PRO A 22 -10.65 -18.49 4.14
CA PRO A 22 -11.74 -18.49 5.11
C PRO A 22 -12.04 -17.12 5.75
N LEU A 23 -11.12 -16.16 5.65
CA LEU A 23 -11.23 -14.82 6.21
C LEU A 23 -11.77 -13.79 5.20
N LEU A 24 -11.84 -14.17 3.92
CA LEU A 24 -12.28 -13.28 2.86
C LEU A 24 -13.80 -13.10 2.89
N GLU A 25 -14.21 -11.84 2.86
CA GLU A 25 -15.61 -11.41 2.74
C GLU A 25 -15.74 -10.55 1.49
N GLY A 26 -16.85 -10.69 0.75
CA GLY A 26 -17.06 -9.93 -0.48
C GLY A 26 -16.50 -10.62 -1.73
N ARG A 27 -16.28 -9.84 -2.81
CA ARG A 27 -15.88 -10.37 -4.13
C ARG A 27 -14.38 -10.38 -4.38
N PHE A 28 -13.60 -9.67 -3.58
CA PHE A 28 -12.14 -9.64 -3.74
C PHE A 28 -11.48 -10.84 -3.09
N GLY A 29 -10.47 -11.39 -3.77
CA GLY A 29 -9.78 -12.62 -3.37
C GLY A 29 -10.23 -13.87 -4.13
N THR A 30 -10.97 -13.71 -5.22
CA THR A 30 -11.38 -14.83 -6.09
C THR A 30 -11.00 -14.53 -7.55
N PRO A 31 -10.01 -15.25 -8.12
CA PRO A 31 -9.14 -16.24 -7.47
C PRO A 31 -8.12 -15.60 -6.48
N TYR A 32 -7.70 -16.39 -5.49
CA TYR A 32 -6.60 -16.05 -4.59
C TYR A 32 -5.36 -16.90 -4.93
N LEU A 33 -4.26 -16.25 -5.25
CA LEU A 33 -2.98 -16.88 -5.58
C LEU A 33 -1.96 -16.59 -4.47
N TYR A 34 -1.18 -17.60 -4.15
CA TYR A 34 -0.06 -17.45 -3.24
C TYR A 34 1.22 -18.04 -3.84
N ARG A 35 2.32 -17.35 -3.63
CA ARG A 35 3.68 -17.83 -3.88
C ARG A 35 4.56 -17.47 -2.70
N GLU A 36 5.31 -18.42 -2.16
CA GLU A 36 6.25 -18.14 -1.07
C GLU A 36 7.25 -17.06 -1.48
N VAL A 37 7.78 -17.16 -2.71
CA VAL A 37 8.69 -16.18 -3.31
C VAL A 37 8.24 -15.86 -4.72
N CYS A 38 8.27 -14.59 -5.11
CA CYS A 38 8.09 -14.14 -6.48
C CYS A 38 8.89 -12.86 -6.75
N GLU A 39 9.02 -12.47 -8.01
CA GLU A 39 9.64 -11.19 -8.35
C GLU A 39 8.77 -10.02 -7.88
N SER A 40 7.49 -10.04 -8.24
CA SER A 40 6.50 -9.05 -7.83
C SER A 40 5.09 -9.64 -7.91
N THR A 41 4.25 -9.37 -6.93
CA THR A 41 2.84 -9.79 -6.93
C THR A 41 2.04 -9.12 -8.04
N GLN A 42 2.46 -7.96 -8.54
CA GLN A 42 1.82 -7.28 -9.66
C GLN A 42 1.90 -8.09 -10.96
N GLU A 43 2.97 -8.84 -11.17
CA GLU A 43 3.09 -9.72 -12.34
C GLU A 43 2.17 -10.95 -12.23
N LEU A 44 1.91 -11.42 -11.01
CA LEU A 44 1.05 -12.59 -10.78
C LEU A 44 -0.43 -12.32 -11.05
N VAL A 45 -0.89 -11.07 -10.91
CA VAL A 45 -2.31 -10.69 -11.15
C VAL A 45 -2.54 -10.13 -12.54
N ARG A 46 -1.50 -10.04 -13.37
CA ARG A 46 -1.64 -9.54 -14.74
C ARG A 46 -2.63 -10.40 -15.52
N ASP A 47 -3.52 -9.74 -16.25
CA ASP A 47 -4.54 -10.36 -17.11
C ASP A 47 -5.54 -11.27 -16.35
N LEU A 48 -5.53 -11.24 -15.03
CA LEU A 48 -6.52 -11.97 -14.24
C LEU A 48 -7.84 -11.17 -14.13
N PRO A 49 -8.97 -11.88 -13.87
CA PRO A 49 -10.27 -11.22 -13.73
C PRO A 49 -10.29 -10.25 -12.56
N GLU A 50 -11.30 -9.36 -12.56
CA GLU A 50 -11.55 -8.45 -11.44
C GLU A 50 -11.69 -9.21 -10.12
N GLY A 51 -11.10 -8.66 -9.07
CA GLY A 51 -11.10 -9.24 -7.73
C GLY A 51 -10.04 -10.29 -7.48
N ALA A 52 -9.28 -10.72 -8.51
CA ALA A 52 -8.15 -11.64 -8.31
C ALA A 52 -7.07 -11.01 -7.43
N VAL A 53 -6.58 -11.77 -6.46
CA VAL A 53 -5.52 -11.35 -5.53
C VAL A 53 -4.33 -12.30 -5.64
N ALA A 54 -3.12 -11.75 -5.66
CA ALA A 54 -1.89 -12.52 -5.47
C ALA A 54 -1.11 -11.98 -4.27
N ALA A 55 -0.69 -12.88 -3.38
CA ALA A 55 0.11 -12.56 -2.20
C ALA A 55 1.40 -13.38 -2.16
N THR A 56 2.40 -12.87 -1.44
CA THR A 56 3.70 -13.52 -1.26
C THR A 56 4.31 -13.21 0.10
N ASP A 57 5.16 -14.11 0.58
CA ASP A 57 6.00 -13.83 1.75
C ASP A 57 7.26 -13.05 1.39
N ASN A 58 7.72 -13.14 0.14
CA ASN A 58 8.95 -12.46 -0.29
C ASN A 58 8.87 -12.01 -1.75
N GLN A 59 9.19 -10.73 -2.01
CA GLN A 59 9.41 -10.19 -3.34
C GLN A 59 10.90 -9.96 -3.59
N THR A 60 11.46 -10.59 -4.63
CA THR A 60 12.87 -10.38 -5.03
C THR A 60 13.08 -9.11 -5.85
N ALA A 61 12.01 -8.58 -6.47
CA ALA A 61 12.01 -7.36 -7.27
C ALA A 61 10.78 -6.48 -6.94
N GLY A 62 10.50 -6.29 -5.63
CA GLY A 62 9.40 -5.46 -5.16
C GLY A 62 9.52 -4.03 -5.68
N ARG A 63 8.41 -3.45 -6.16
CA ARG A 63 8.40 -2.14 -6.82
C ARG A 63 7.87 -1.04 -5.92
N GLY A 64 8.50 0.12 -6.03
CA GLY A 64 8.03 1.40 -5.52
C GLY A 64 8.01 2.44 -6.62
N ARG A 65 7.47 3.61 -6.34
CA ARG A 65 7.40 4.72 -7.31
C ARG A 65 8.79 5.16 -7.77
N ARG A 66 8.89 5.55 -9.06
CA ARG A 66 10.10 6.13 -9.68
C ARG A 66 11.31 5.21 -9.59
N GLY A 67 11.12 3.91 -9.86
CA GLY A 67 12.19 2.91 -9.88
C GLY A 67 12.77 2.55 -8.51
N ARG A 68 12.19 3.05 -7.40
CA ARG A 68 12.58 2.60 -6.07
C ARG A 68 12.10 1.17 -5.85
N GLN A 69 12.76 0.47 -4.94
CA GLN A 69 12.36 -0.87 -4.53
C GLN A 69 11.54 -0.84 -3.25
N TRP A 70 10.60 -1.77 -3.14
CA TRP A 70 9.99 -2.15 -1.87
C TRP A 70 10.73 -3.38 -1.35
N THR A 71 11.28 -3.27 -0.15
CA THR A 71 11.98 -4.36 0.52
C THR A 71 11.32 -4.66 1.86
N SER A 72 11.23 -5.93 2.20
CA SER A 72 10.80 -6.40 3.53
C SER A 72 11.52 -7.71 3.82
N GLU A 73 11.75 -7.98 5.09
CA GLU A 73 12.26 -9.29 5.51
C GLU A 73 11.21 -10.36 5.18
N PRO A 74 11.61 -11.51 4.60
CA PRO A 74 10.66 -12.57 4.24
C PRO A 74 9.75 -12.97 5.41
N GLY A 75 8.46 -13.12 5.11
CA GLY A 75 7.47 -13.55 6.10
C GLY A 75 7.02 -12.49 7.11
N THR A 76 7.50 -11.24 7.04
CA THR A 76 7.11 -10.18 7.99
C THR A 76 6.12 -9.16 7.44
N GLY A 77 6.05 -9.02 6.11
CA GLY A 77 5.15 -8.10 5.43
C GLY A 77 3.83 -8.75 5.02
N VAL A 78 2.85 -7.91 4.71
CA VAL A 78 1.70 -8.27 3.86
C VAL A 78 1.95 -7.65 2.50
N LEU A 79 2.36 -8.49 1.54
CA LEU A 79 2.73 -8.10 0.19
C LEU A 79 1.73 -8.73 -0.77
N PHE A 80 0.91 -7.91 -1.40
CA PHE A 80 -0.09 -8.41 -2.34
C PHE A 80 -0.42 -7.43 -3.44
N SER A 81 -1.04 -7.94 -4.47
CA SER A 81 -1.65 -7.14 -5.54
C SER A 81 -3.05 -7.61 -5.83
N LEU A 82 -3.91 -6.67 -6.22
CA LEU A 82 -5.30 -6.88 -6.58
C LEU A 82 -5.51 -6.47 -8.04
N SER A 83 -6.22 -7.29 -8.80
CA SER A 83 -6.67 -7.00 -10.17
C SER A 83 -8.03 -6.30 -10.14
N LEU A 84 -8.11 -5.13 -10.77
CA LEU A 84 -9.33 -4.35 -10.93
C LEU A 84 -9.55 -4.00 -12.40
N TRP A 85 -10.82 -3.92 -12.80
CA TRP A 85 -11.22 -3.54 -14.16
C TRP A 85 -12.24 -2.40 -14.08
N PRO A 86 -11.78 -1.18 -13.71
CA PRO A 86 -12.68 -0.07 -13.45
C PRO A 86 -13.45 0.36 -14.70
N ALA A 87 -14.73 0.69 -14.52
CA ALA A 87 -15.54 1.36 -15.55
C ALA A 87 -15.10 2.83 -15.72
N THR A 88 -14.48 3.40 -14.69
CA THR A 88 -13.91 4.75 -14.71
C THR A 88 -12.81 4.86 -15.77
N PRO A 89 -12.86 5.85 -16.69
CA PRO A 89 -11.83 6.06 -17.70
C PRO A 89 -10.42 6.27 -17.11
N ALA A 90 -9.39 5.78 -17.81
CA ALA A 90 -8.01 5.76 -17.33
C ALA A 90 -7.50 7.16 -16.92
N GLU A 91 -7.95 8.21 -17.59
CA GLU A 91 -7.58 9.61 -17.32
C GLU A 91 -8.06 10.08 -15.93
N ARG A 92 -9.09 9.43 -15.37
CA ARG A 92 -9.68 9.74 -14.08
C ARG A 92 -9.19 8.83 -12.95
N LEU A 93 -8.28 7.90 -13.25
CA LEU A 93 -7.71 6.97 -12.26
C LEU A 93 -6.50 7.54 -11.49
N ALA A 94 -6.04 8.74 -11.83
CA ALA A 94 -4.89 9.37 -11.17
C ALA A 94 -4.99 9.40 -9.62
N PRO A 95 -6.15 9.70 -8.99
CA PRO A 95 -6.28 9.72 -7.54
C PRO A 95 -6.39 8.32 -6.89
N PHE A 96 -6.42 7.24 -7.67
CA PHE A 96 -6.69 5.91 -7.12
C PHE A 96 -5.63 5.44 -6.11
N SER A 97 -4.38 5.91 -6.21
CA SER A 97 -3.37 5.66 -5.16
C SER A 97 -3.80 6.19 -3.79
N LEU A 98 -4.54 7.31 -3.75
CA LEU A 98 -5.04 7.92 -2.54
C LEU A 98 -6.23 7.14 -1.98
N VAL A 99 -7.12 6.66 -2.86
CA VAL A 99 -8.25 5.77 -2.49
C VAL A 99 -7.73 4.50 -1.81
N LEU A 100 -6.70 3.86 -2.40
CA LEU A 100 -6.05 2.69 -1.81
C LEU A 100 -5.39 3.00 -0.46
N ALA A 101 -4.66 4.13 -0.39
CA ALA A 101 -3.96 4.51 0.84
C ALA A 101 -4.95 4.78 1.99
N GLU A 102 -6.08 5.45 1.70
CA GLU A 102 -7.15 5.64 2.69
C GLU A 102 -7.79 4.32 3.13
N ALA A 103 -8.02 3.39 2.20
CA ALA A 103 -8.52 2.07 2.54
C ALA A 103 -7.57 1.33 3.51
N VAL A 104 -6.26 1.44 3.28
CA VAL A 104 -5.24 0.87 4.16
C VAL A 104 -5.23 1.57 5.53
N CYS A 105 -5.30 2.90 5.57
CA CYS A 105 -5.41 3.65 6.82
C CYS A 105 -6.60 3.18 7.66
N GLU A 106 -7.76 3.11 7.05
CA GLU A 106 -9.00 2.73 7.71
C GLU A 106 -8.98 1.30 8.26
N ALA A 107 -8.36 0.37 7.52
CA ALA A 107 -8.28 -1.03 7.91
C ALA A 107 -7.30 -1.29 9.07
N LEU A 108 -6.25 -0.47 9.24
CA LEU A 108 -5.12 -0.85 10.06
C LEU A 108 -5.01 -0.11 11.40
N ASP A 109 -5.16 1.22 11.41
CA ASP A 109 -4.98 2.04 12.61
C ASP A 109 -5.74 3.36 12.46
N GLU A 110 -6.45 3.79 13.51
CA GLU A 110 -7.19 5.05 13.51
C GLU A 110 -6.29 6.30 13.40
N ARG A 111 -5.02 6.20 13.82
CA ARG A 111 -4.00 7.25 13.72
C ARG A 111 -3.32 7.28 12.35
N ALA A 112 -3.60 6.29 11.49
CA ALA A 112 -2.98 6.22 10.18
C ALA A 112 -3.43 7.38 9.30
N MET A 113 -2.46 8.01 8.63
CA MET A 113 -2.64 9.15 7.75
C MET A 113 -2.00 8.87 6.40
N VAL A 114 -2.59 9.43 5.35
CA VAL A 114 -2.02 9.36 4.00
C VAL A 114 -1.01 10.48 3.84
N ARG A 115 0.25 10.14 3.57
CA ARG A 115 1.23 11.08 3.01
C ARG A 115 1.19 11.00 1.50
N TRP A 116 0.72 12.07 0.92
CA TRP A 116 0.66 12.20 -0.53
C TRP A 116 2.02 11.86 -1.19
N PRO A 117 2.02 11.10 -2.29
CA PRO A 117 0.86 10.67 -3.05
C PRO A 117 0.44 9.20 -2.80
N ASN A 118 1.12 8.40 -1.96
CA ASN A 118 0.91 6.95 -1.92
C ASN A 118 1.42 6.23 -0.67
N ASP A 119 1.87 6.95 0.34
CA ASP A 119 2.40 6.35 1.56
C ASP A 119 1.38 6.43 2.70
N VAL A 120 1.36 5.42 3.54
CA VAL A 120 0.57 5.38 4.79
C VAL A 120 1.52 5.50 5.97
N LEU A 121 1.28 6.48 6.82
CA LEU A 121 2.09 6.76 8.00
C LEU A 121 1.28 6.64 9.28
N VAL A 122 1.93 6.22 10.36
CA VAL A 122 1.43 6.33 11.73
C VAL A 122 2.50 7.06 12.53
N ASP A 123 2.13 8.14 13.21
CA ASP A 123 3.02 8.97 14.01
C ASP A 123 4.28 9.42 13.22
N GLY A 124 4.09 9.79 11.95
CA GLY A 124 5.16 10.23 11.04
C GLY A 124 6.06 9.12 10.51
N ARG A 125 5.80 7.84 10.82
CA ARG A 125 6.59 6.68 10.41
C ARG A 125 5.84 5.85 9.37
N LYS A 126 6.54 5.36 8.35
CA LYS A 126 5.92 4.64 7.23
C LYS A 126 5.49 3.23 7.63
N LEU A 127 4.18 2.98 7.57
CA LEU A 127 3.57 1.69 7.79
C LEU A 127 3.35 0.91 6.49
N ALA A 128 2.91 1.61 5.43
CA ALA A 128 2.59 0.97 4.17
C ALA A 128 2.87 1.88 2.97
N GLY A 129 2.88 1.29 1.79
CA GLY A 129 2.92 1.98 0.50
C GLY A 129 2.03 1.29 -0.51
N VAL A 130 1.39 2.07 -1.36
CA VAL A 130 0.54 1.57 -2.44
C VAL A 130 1.10 2.01 -3.80
N LEU A 131 0.93 1.15 -4.80
CA LEU A 131 1.41 1.42 -6.15
C LEU A 131 0.42 0.86 -7.17
N PRO A 132 -0.62 1.63 -7.55
CA PRO A 132 -1.47 1.25 -8.67
C PRO A 132 -0.76 1.49 -10.01
N GLU A 133 -0.94 0.55 -10.94
CA GLU A 133 -0.47 0.64 -12.33
C GLU A 133 -1.64 0.33 -13.27
N VAL A 134 -1.82 1.14 -14.31
CA VAL A 134 -2.84 0.90 -15.36
C VAL A 134 -2.17 0.28 -16.58
N ARG A 135 -2.69 -0.85 -17.04
CA ARG A 135 -2.20 -1.56 -18.23
C ARG A 135 -3.35 -2.17 -19.02
N GLY A 136 -3.56 -1.75 -20.26
CA GLY A 136 -4.59 -2.33 -21.13
C GLY A 136 -6.02 -2.30 -20.56
N GLY A 137 -6.34 -1.28 -19.77
CA GLY A 137 -7.63 -1.17 -19.07
C GLY A 137 -7.68 -1.84 -17.70
N GLN A 138 -6.74 -2.73 -17.39
CA GLN A 138 -6.60 -3.31 -16.06
C GLN A 138 -5.89 -2.30 -15.13
N LEU A 139 -6.40 -2.15 -13.92
CA LEU A 139 -5.76 -1.43 -12.82
C LEU A 139 -5.21 -2.47 -11.83
N ILE A 140 -3.89 -2.57 -11.77
CA ILE A 140 -3.19 -3.47 -10.85
C ILE A 140 -2.83 -2.68 -9.60
N ALA A 141 -3.46 -2.98 -8.48
CA ALA A 141 -3.23 -2.32 -7.20
C ALA A 141 -2.19 -3.10 -6.39
N GLY A 142 -0.93 -2.63 -6.38
CA GLY A 142 0.13 -3.20 -5.53
C GLY A 142 0.13 -2.57 -4.14
N ILE A 143 0.16 -3.39 -3.10
CA ILE A 143 0.17 -2.97 -1.69
C ILE A 143 1.27 -3.69 -0.92
N GLY A 144 2.10 -2.92 -0.21
CA GLY A 144 3.08 -3.42 0.73
C GLY A 144 2.84 -2.83 2.12
N ILE A 145 2.72 -3.69 3.13
CA ILE A 145 2.46 -3.31 4.53
C ILE A 145 3.55 -3.93 5.40
N ASN A 146 4.18 -3.13 6.24
CA ASN A 146 5.05 -3.60 7.30
C ASN A 146 4.15 -4.17 8.43
N ALA A 147 3.89 -5.46 8.42
CA ALA A 147 2.93 -6.07 9.35
C ALA A 147 3.61 -6.59 10.63
N ASP A 148 4.36 -7.67 10.53
CA ASP A 148 4.91 -8.38 11.69
C ASP A 148 6.44 -8.24 11.84
N ALA A 149 7.03 -7.20 11.25
CA ALA A 149 8.46 -6.91 11.36
C ALA A 149 8.82 -6.34 12.74
N THR A 150 9.93 -6.81 13.32
CA THR A 150 10.56 -6.17 14.49
C THR A 150 11.32 -4.90 14.04
N ALA A 151 11.86 -4.13 14.98
CA ALA A 151 12.61 -2.92 14.65
C ALA A 151 13.86 -3.21 13.82
N GLU A 152 14.53 -4.33 14.11
CA GLU A 152 15.76 -4.76 13.45
C GLU A 152 15.51 -5.30 12.02
N GLN A 153 14.28 -5.73 11.75
CA GLN A 153 13.86 -6.26 10.44
C GLN A 153 13.34 -5.18 9.48
N LEU A 154 13.13 -3.97 9.99
CA LEU A 154 12.73 -2.84 9.16
C LEU A 154 13.95 -2.22 8.47
N PRO A 155 13.79 -1.70 7.22
CA PRO A 155 14.92 -1.15 6.47
C PRO A 155 15.50 0.09 7.15
N ASP A 156 16.82 0.11 7.30
CA ASP A 156 17.58 1.27 7.78
C ASP A 156 17.77 2.33 6.69
N GLY A 157 18.03 3.57 7.12
CA GLY A 157 18.38 4.68 6.23
C GLY A 157 17.24 5.15 5.33
N ALA A 158 16.02 4.68 5.56
CA ALA A 158 14.85 5.15 4.83
C ALA A 158 14.57 6.63 5.17
N ARG A 159 14.29 7.45 4.15
CA ARG A 159 14.00 8.88 4.31
C ARG A 159 12.84 9.16 5.26
N VAL A 160 11.81 8.34 5.19
CA VAL A 160 10.72 8.33 6.16
C VAL A 160 10.96 7.09 7.02
N PRO A 161 11.23 7.25 8.33
CA PRO A 161 11.49 6.11 9.18
C PRO A 161 10.35 5.11 9.11
N PRO A 162 10.61 3.80 8.95
CA PRO A 162 9.55 2.82 8.90
C PRO A 162 9.01 2.48 10.29
N THR A 163 7.80 1.94 10.33
CA THR A 163 7.21 1.24 11.47
C THR A 163 6.48 -0.01 11.00
N SER A 164 5.97 -0.83 11.91
CA SER A 164 5.16 -2.01 11.61
C SER A 164 3.96 -2.09 12.55
N LEU A 165 2.94 -2.87 12.17
CA LEU A 165 1.80 -3.14 13.06
C LEU A 165 2.25 -3.86 14.33
N ARG A 166 3.25 -4.75 14.24
CA ARG A 166 3.85 -5.40 15.40
C ARG A 166 4.35 -4.40 16.44
N LEU A 167 5.09 -3.39 16.01
CA LEU A 167 5.62 -2.33 16.90
C LEU A 167 4.50 -1.46 17.47
N LEU A 168 3.51 -1.12 16.66
CA LEU A 168 2.38 -0.29 17.07
C LEU A 168 1.46 -1.00 18.08
N ARG A 169 1.29 -2.31 17.95
CA ARG A 169 0.41 -3.14 18.79
C ARG A 169 1.13 -3.85 19.94
N GLY A 170 2.46 -3.80 19.96
CA GLY A 170 3.28 -4.40 21.01
C GLY A 170 3.38 -5.93 20.98
N GLY A 171 3.10 -6.58 19.83
CA GLY A 171 3.14 -8.04 19.73
C GLY A 171 2.92 -8.57 18.31
N PRO A 172 2.98 -9.90 18.12
CA PRO A 172 2.78 -10.54 16.83
C PRO A 172 1.45 -10.18 16.16
N VAL A 173 1.45 -10.15 14.82
CA VAL A 173 0.31 -9.75 14.00
C VAL A 173 -0.07 -10.89 13.06
N ASP A 174 -1.36 -11.22 13.03
CA ASP A 174 -1.92 -12.13 12.03
C ASP A 174 -1.97 -11.43 10.67
N ARG A 175 -1.06 -11.81 9.77
CA ARG A 175 -0.93 -11.21 8.44
C ARG A 175 -2.12 -11.55 7.53
N GLY A 176 -2.71 -12.72 7.68
CA GLY A 176 -3.92 -13.12 6.93
C GLY A 176 -5.11 -12.27 7.30
N ALA A 177 -5.34 -12.05 8.60
CA ALA A 177 -6.39 -11.15 9.08
C ALA A 177 -6.18 -9.70 8.62
N VAL A 178 -4.93 -9.23 8.60
CA VAL A 178 -4.58 -7.90 8.06
C VAL A 178 -4.94 -7.81 6.58
N LEU A 179 -4.56 -8.80 5.77
CA LEU A 179 -4.87 -8.82 4.33
C LEU A 179 -6.38 -8.79 4.09
N ALA A 180 -7.14 -9.65 4.77
CA ALA A 180 -8.60 -9.73 4.64
C ALA A 180 -9.28 -8.40 5.04
N ALA A 181 -8.85 -7.77 6.13
CA ALA A 181 -9.38 -6.47 6.55
C ALA A 181 -9.13 -5.37 5.51
N VAL A 182 -7.92 -5.34 4.93
CA VAL A 182 -7.56 -4.37 3.89
C VAL A 182 -8.37 -4.61 2.61
N LEU A 183 -8.53 -5.85 2.16
CA LEU A 183 -9.34 -6.15 0.97
C LEU A 183 -10.79 -5.69 1.12
N ARG A 184 -11.40 -5.91 2.28
CA ARG A 184 -12.77 -5.46 2.59
C ARG A 184 -12.91 -3.94 2.51
N THR A 185 -11.95 -3.19 3.05
CA THR A 185 -11.99 -1.72 2.97
C THR A 185 -11.70 -1.21 1.56
N ILE A 186 -10.80 -1.87 0.82
CA ILE A 186 -10.55 -1.53 -0.59
C ILE A 186 -11.82 -1.74 -1.41
N GLU A 187 -12.53 -2.87 -1.26
CA GLU A 187 -13.76 -3.15 -2.01
C GLU A 187 -14.79 -2.04 -1.82
N ARG A 188 -15.07 -1.67 -0.58
CA ARG A 188 -16.02 -0.60 -0.26
C ARG A 188 -15.61 0.77 -0.82
N ARG A 189 -14.32 1.14 -0.72
CA ARG A 189 -13.83 2.41 -1.24
C ARG A 189 -13.72 2.41 -2.77
N TYR A 190 -13.44 1.28 -3.38
CA TYR A 190 -13.48 1.11 -4.83
C TYR A 190 -14.89 1.32 -5.39
N ASP A 191 -15.91 0.70 -4.77
CA ASP A 191 -17.30 0.90 -5.16
C ASP A 191 -17.73 2.36 -5.02
N ALA A 192 -17.32 3.01 -3.94
CA ALA A 192 -17.60 4.42 -3.74
C ALA A 192 -16.92 5.31 -4.80
N PHE A 193 -15.68 4.98 -5.16
CA PHE A 193 -14.94 5.68 -6.21
C PHE A 193 -15.58 5.50 -7.59
N GLU A 194 -15.99 4.28 -7.97
CA GLU A 194 -16.69 4.02 -9.22
C GLU A 194 -18.01 4.79 -9.34
N GLN A 195 -18.72 4.98 -8.23
CA GLN A 195 -20.00 5.68 -8.20
C GLN A 195 -19.87 7.21 -8.19
N ARG A 196 -18.88 7.77 -7.49
CA ARG A 196 -18.82 9.21 -7.17
C ARG A 196 -17.50 9.87 -7.54
N GLY A 197 -16.49 9.10 -7.96
CA GLY A 197 -15.14 9.58 -8.15
C GLY A 197 -14.42 9.84 -6.82
N PHE A 198 -13.26 10.49 -6.90
CA PHE A 198 -12.48 10.89 -5.73
C PHE A 198 -13.00 12.22 -5.17
N THR A 199 -13.24 12.26 -3.87
CA THR A 199 -13.83 13.42 -3.19
C THR A 199 -12.84 14.18 -2.29
N GLY A 200 -11.56 13.81 -2.34
CA GLY A 200 -10.49 14.37 -1.50
C GLY A 200 -9.97 13.39 -0.46
N LEU A 201 -8.94 13.78 0.28
CA LEU A 201 -8.38 13.00 1.38
C LEU A 201 -9.01 13.40 2.71
N GLU A 202 -9.57 12.43 3.42
CA GLU A 202 -10.05 12.60 4.79
C GLU A 202 -8.89 12.57 5.79
N ARG A 203 -7.87 11.75 5.50
CA ARG A 203 -6.72 11.47 6.37
C ARG A 203 -5.42 12.01 5.76
N ASN A 204 -5.34 13.31 5.57
CA ASN A 204 -4.19 13.96 4.92
C ASN A 204 -3.11 14.36 5.94
N GLU A 205 -1.96 13.68 5.95
CA GLU A 205 -0.82 13.96 6.84
C GLU A 205 -0.19 15.33 6.58
N LEU A 206 -0.32 15.86 5.34
CA LEU A 206 0.29 17.13 4.93
C LEU A 206 -0.64 18.33 5.11
N ALA A 207 -1.91 18.14 5.41
CA ALA A 207 -2.86 19.26 5.53
C ALA A 207 -2.39 20.33 6.51
N GLY A 208 -2.37 21.59 6.08
CA GLY A 208 -1.93 22.74 6.88
C GLY A 208 -0.43 22.81 7.15
N ARG A 209 0.37 21.85 6.65
CA ARG A 209 1.83 21.88 6.84
C ARG A 209 2.50 22.71 5.76
N ARG A 210 3.57 23.40 6.17
CA ARG A 210 4.46 24.03 5.21
C ARG A 210 5.36 22.98 4.55
N VAL A 211 5.42 22.99 3.22
CA VAL A 211 6.18 22.01 2.45
C VAL A 211 7.06 22.69 1.42
N ARG A 212 8.13 22.00 1.06
CA ARG A 212 8.95 22.33 -0.10
C ARG A 212 8.82 21.21 -1.13
N LEU A 213 8.46 21.58 -2.36
CA LEU A 213 8.40 20.66 -3.47
C LEU A 213 9.74 20.63 -4.21
N ALA A 214 10.17 19.45 -4.65
CA ALA A 214 11.30 19.37 -5.57
C ALA A 214 10.90 20.05 -6.88
N GLY A 215 11.63 21.08 -7.26
CA GLY A 215 11.25 22.02 -8.33
C GLY A 215 11.15 23.46 -7.82
N GLY A 216 11.24 23.67 -6.49
CA GLY A 216 11.44 24.96 -5.84
C GLY A 216 10.18 25.65 -5.32
N ALA A 217 8.99 25.10 -5.54
CA ALA A 217 7.78 25.63 -4.90
C ALA A 217 7.81 25.36 -3.40
N ASP A 218 7.52 26.38 -2.59
CA ASP A 218 7.48 26.34 -1.12
C ASP A 218 6.19 27.01 -0.68
N GLY A 219 5.43 26.38 0.21
CA GLY A 219 4.14 26.90 0.63
C GLY A 219 3.40 25.99 1.61
N THR A 220 2.18 26.37 1.93
CA THR A 220 1.31 25.63 2.85
C THR A 220 0.36 24.72 2.06
N VAL A 221 0.21 23.47 2.50
CA VAL A 221 -0.71 22.52 1.87
C VAL A 221 -2.14 22.83 2.25
N ASP A 222 -2.95 23.21 1.26
CA ASP A 222 -4.39 23.43 1.42
C ASP A 222 -5.16 22.09 1.43
N GLY A 223 -4.68 21.08 0.69
CA GLY A 223 -5.32 19.78 0.60
C GLY A 223 -4.92 19.00 -0.62
N VAL A 224 -5.84 18.15 -1.09
CA VAL A 224 -5.75 17.39 -2.33
C VAL A 224 -7.05 17.60 -3.10
N ASP A 225 -6.95 17.94 -4.39
CA ASP A 225 -8.13 18.19 -5.21
C ASP A 225 -8.78 16.89 -5.74
N GLY A 226 -9.89 17.04 -6.48
CA GLY A 226 -10.65 15.92 -7.03
C GLY A 226 -9.89 15.08 -8.07
N ASP A 227 -8.79 15.60 -8.63
CA ASP A 227 -7.91 14.89 -9.55
C ASP A 227 -6.71 14.21 -8.80
N GLY A 228 -6.68 14.29 -7.46
CA GLY A 228 -5.61 13.74 -6.64
C GLY A 228 -4.32 14.56 -6.63
N ARG A 229 -4.37 15.83 -7.09
CA ARG A 229 -3.22 16.73 -7.08
C ARG A 229 -3.07 17.39 -5.71
N LEU A 230 -1.83 17.53 -5.26
CA LEU A 230 -1.52 18.28 -4.04
C LEU A 230 -1.71 19.77 -4.29
N VAL A 231 -2.51 20.43 -3.46
CA VAL A 231 -2.73 21.88 -3.54
C VAL A 231 -1.87 22.59 -2.51
N VAL A 232 -0.99 23.51 -2.97
CA VAL A 232 -0.07 24.28 -2.14
C VAL A 232 -0.26 25.76 -2.48
N ASP A 233 -0.67 26.56 -1.50
CA ASP A 233 -1.01 28.00 -1.68
C ASP A 233 -1.91 28.24 -2.92
N GLY A 234 -2.96 27.41 -3.08
CA GLY A 234 -3.93 27.49 -4.18
C GLY A 234 -3.46 26.91 -5.51
N VAL A 235 -2.22 26.43 -5.62
CA VAL A 235 -1.67 25.84 -6.86
C VAL A 235 -1.69 24.32 -6.78
N ALA A 236 -2.29 23.67 -7.79
CA ALA A 236 -2.39 22.21 -7.87
C ALA A 236 -1.15 21.59 -8.54
N HIS A 237 -0.56 20.60 -7.91
CA HIS A 237 0.65 19.89 -8.34
C HIS A 237 0.38 18.41 -8.56
N ALA A 238 0.57 17.92 -9.79
CA ALA A 238 0.41 16.51 -10.12
C ALA A 238 1.55 15.66 -9.55
N SER A 239 1.26 14.43 -9.15
CA SER A 239 2.25 13.53 -8.55
C SER A 239 3.37 13.11 -9.53
N ALA A 240 3.12 13.20 -10.83
CA ALA A 240 4.12 12.96 -11.87
C ALA A 240 5.16 14.11 -11.95
N GLU A 241 4.74 15.34 -11.63
CA GLU A 241 5.55 16.56 -11.72
C GLU A 241 6.38 16.78 -10.45
N VAL A 242 5.88 16.31 -9.31
CA VAL A 242 6.54 16.50 -8.01
C VAL A 242 7.41 15.30 -7.67
N GLU A 243 8.71 15.50 -7.70
CA GLU A 243 9.67 14.45 -7.32
C GLU A 243 9.59 14.13 -5.82
N ARG A 244 9.42 15.16 -4.99
CA ARG A 244 9.53 15.07 -3.54
C ARG A 244 8.73 16.15 -2.83
N VAL A 245 8.14 15.79 -1.70
CA VAL A 245 7.55 16.73 -0.74
C VAL A 245 8.35 16.65 0.56
N GLU A 246 8.89 17.74 1.02
CA GLU A 246 9.55 17.88 2.31
C GLU A 246 8.72 18.77 3.21
N VAL A 247 8.46 18.30 4.42
CA VAL A 247 7.83 19.15 5.45
C VAL A 247 8.88 20.08 5.99
N SER A 248 8.61 21.37 5.94
CA SER A 248 9.48 22.39 6.55
C SER A 248 9.35 22.33 8.08
N PRO A 249 10.45 22.56 8.81
CA PRO A 249 10.42 22.60 10.28
C PRO A 249 9.53 23.70 10.84
#